data_b4aba545c9b62d13b675e571e31fe9a4
#
_entry.id   b4aba545c9b62d13b675e571e31fe9a4
#
_cell.length_a   1.000
_cell.length_b   1.000
_cell.length_c   1.000
_cell.angle_alpha   90.00
_cell.angle_beta   90.00
_cell.angle_gamma   90.00
#
_symmetry.space_group_name_H-M   'P 1'
#
loop_
_entity.id
_entity.type
_entity.pdbx_description
1 polymer ?
#
loop_
_entity_poly.entity_id
_entity_poly.type
_entity_poly.pdbx_seq_one_letter_code
_entity_poly.pdbx_strand_id
1 'polypeptide(L)'
;MLKYKEGVDILSDLGGVKTIAQAQEIFRQKLNPEHQKRLAAITCEEALLRVANAIALCDPDNVFIHTGSDEDMATVRKLSLEKGEEKELAIKGHTYHFDLPEDQGRIVAQTFYIVNEDEGLSSLAKKEPRQESHNYMKQYMRGIMRGKTMFVGFYIRGPVGAHSAIPAIEMSSSTYVMHSAGLLYRNCYTDFNKEVARRGEFFTNLHAEGSNRSEDMPKARIYMDRSWQTTYSSYCTYAGNTLMMKKGNHRFATDCALYKFPGKELSEHMFITGINGPGDRITFCAGAAPSGCGKTTTAMAGDRFVGDDLAQMWIAEDGTLRAVNPEVGIFGILKDVNREGDPYLIKCLREEGTEVIFSNVLIDENKKPRWEGDGEEIPAWGNNYQGQWTKDMQDVPMSHPNSRCTLKAEAIENHDKARNSDPRGVQIKVITYSGRDSNTMPPIWVARSMDAGVAIGASIVSKATATEMGATGVKRQPWANAPFVAPPLPEYLQAQFNFPAGDRKSVV
;
A
#
# COMPACT_ATOMS: atom_id res chain seq x y z
N MET A 1 11.28 -12.58 19.92
CA MET A 1 9.87 -12.12 19.82
C MET A 1 9.88 -10.60 19.70
N LEU A 2 9.03 -10.02 18.82
CA LEU A 2 8.90 -8.56 18.68
C LEU A 2 8.48 -7.90 20.00
N LYS A 3 9.19 -6.85 20.39
CA LYS A 3 8.82 -5.98 21.50
C LYS A 3 8.55 -4.58 20.97
N TYR A 4 7.39 -4.05 21.31
CA TYR A 4 6.99 -2.70 20.91
C TYR A 4 7.64 -1.65 21.81
N LYS A 5 7.97 -0.51 21.22
CA LYS A 5 8.64 0.63 21.88
C LYS A 5 9.99 0.25 22.53
N GLU A 6 10.70 -0.72 21.94
CA GLU A 6 12.03 -1.13 22.39
C GLU A 6 13.12 -0.55 21.47
N GLY A 7 14.27 -0.21 22.06
CA GLY A 7 15.38 0.45 21.40
C GLY A 7 15.13 1.93 21.13
N VAL A 8 16.10 2.60 20.53
CA VAL A 8 16.01 4.03 20.21
C VAL A 8 14.91 4.25 19.16
N ASP A 9 13.99 5.16 19.44
CA ASP A 9 13.07 5.70 18.45
C ASP A 9 13.84 6.66 17.55
N ILE A 10 14.21 6.18 16.36
CA ILE A 10 15.08 6.89 15.44
C ILE A 10 14.49 8.25 15.04
N LEU A 11 13.18 8.31 14.75
CA LEU A 11 12.54 9.56 14.37
C LEU A 11 12.60 10.59 15.51
N SER A 12 12.25 10.18 16.71
CA SER A 12 12.25 11.07 17.90
C SER A 12 13.67 11.48 18.31
N ASP A 13 14.64 10.58 18.19
CA ASP A 13 16.04 10.89 18.52
C ASP A 13 16.65 11.89 17.53
N LEU A 14 16.47 11.66 16.23
CA LEU A 14 17.01 12.53 15.19
C LEU A 14 16.29 13.87 15.07
N GLY A 15 14.98 13.90 15.31
CA GLY A 15 14.18 15.13 15.33
C GLY A 15 14.40 15.95 16.61
N GLY A 16 14.62 15.29 17.74
CA GLY A 16 14.97 15.91 19.02
C GLY A 16 13.80 16.59 19.75
N VAL A 17 12.55 16.47 19.26
CA VAL A 17 11.36 17.07 19.85
C VAL A 17 10.76 16.12 20.89
N LYS A 18 10.77 16.53 22.14
CA LYS A 18 10.38 15.67 23.30
C LYS A 18 9.10 16.11 23.99
N THR A 19 8.67 17.35 23.78
CA THR A 19 7.51 17.92 24.47
C THR A 19 6.56 18.60 23.49
N ILE A 20 5.29 18.68 23.84
CA ILE A 20 4.26 19.39 23.06
C ILE A 20 4.61 20.88 22.90
N ALA A 21 5.21 21.50 23.92
CA ALA A 21 5.65 22.90 23.81
C ALA A 21 6.69 23.09 22.71
N GLN A 22 7.68 22.17 22.61
CA GLN A 22 8.66 22.19 21.51
C GLN A 22 8.00 21.94 20.15
N ALA A 23 7.07 20.98 20.09
CA ALA A 23 6.32 20.70 18.86
C ALA A 23 5.53 21.93 18.38
N GLN A 24 4.84 22.62 19.29
CA GLN A 24 4.09 23.84 18.98
C GLN A 24 4.99 24.96 18.48
N GLU A 25 6.22 25.07 18.98
CA GLU A 25 7.18 26.05 18.47
C GLU A 25 7.56 25.79 17.01
N ILE A 26 7.85 24.51 16.68
CA ILE A 26 8.10 24.09 15.29
C ILE A 26 6.90 24.38 14.40
N PHE A 27 5.69 24.08 14.87
CA PHE A 27 4.47 24.34 14.10
C PHE A 27 4.26 25.84 13.83
N ARG A 28 4.53 26.71 14.81
CA ARG A 28 4.49 28.17 14.60
C ARG A 28 5.48 28.66 13.54
N GLN A 29 6.63 28.02 13.45
CA GLN A 29 7.68 28.42 12.50
C GLN A 29 7.44 27.89 11.07
N LYS A 30 6.89 26.67 10.93
CA LYS A 30 6.83 25.95 9.65
C LYS A 30 5.43 25.90 9.02
N LEU A 31 4.37 26.12 9.79
CA LEU A 31 2.99 26.10 9.30
C LEU A 31 2.42 27.52 9.24
N ASN A 32 1.69 27.83 8.18
CA ASN A 32 0.87 29.04 8.15
C ASN A 32 -0.32 28.93 9.14
N PRO A 33 -1.02 30.03 9.48
CA PRO A 33 -2.10 30.02 10.48
C PRO A 33 -3.22 29.02 10.19
N GLU A 34 -3.55 28.80 8.92
CA GLU A 34 -4.58 27.84 8.51
C GLU A 34 -4.17 26.41 8.85
N HIS A 35 -2.95 25.99 8.45
CA HIS A 35 -2.45 24.66 8.73
C HIS A 35 -2.16 24.46 10.22
N GLN A 36 -1.79 25.51 10.98
CA GLN A 36 -1.74 25.43 12.44
C GLN A 36 -3.11 25.10 13.04
N LYS A 37 -4.18 25.77 12.58
CA LYS A 37 -5.55 25.49 13.01
C LYS A 37 -5.98 24.07 12.65
N ARG A 38 -5.65 23.60 11.44
CA ARG A 38 -5.93 22.23 11.01
C ARG A 38 -5.22 21.22 11.92
N LEU A 39 -3.93 21.40 12.18
CA LEU A 39 -3.17 20.47 13.02
C LEU A 39 -3.63 20.50 14.49
N ALA A 40 -4.12 21.63 15.00
CA ALA A 40 -4.68 21.75 16.35
C ALA A 40 -5.94 20.89 16.61
N ALA A 41 -6.63 20.43 15.55
CA ALA A 41 -7.73 19.47 15.67
C ALA A 41 -7.24 18.05 16.06
N ILE A 42 -5.96 17.76 15.85
CA ILE A 42 -5.33 16.51 16.28
C ILE A 42 -4.87 16.69 17.72
N THR A 43 -5.46 15.94 18.65
CA THR A 43 -5.19 16.01 20.09
C THR A 43 -4.31 14.87 20.61
N CYS A 44 -4.02 13.88 19.77
CA CYS A 44 -3.10 12.80 20.09
C CYS A 44 -1.67 13.34 20.19
N GLU A 45 -1.14 13.48 21.40
CA GLU A 45 0.19 14.04 21.67
C GLU A 45 1.30 13.26 20.94
N GLU A 46 1.23 11.93 20.96
CA GLU A 46 2.21 11.09 20.25
C GLU A 46 2.21 11.39 18.74
N ALA A 47 1.05 11.58 18.13
CA ALA A 47 0.93 11.95 16.72
C ALA A 47 1.53 13.33 16.42
N LEU A 48 1.26 14.32 17.28
CA LEU A 48 1.86 15.66 17.16
C LEU A 48 3.39 15.61 17.29
N LEU A 49 3.91 14.82 18.23
CA LEU A 49 5.37 14.62 18.38
C LEU A 49 5.97 13.93 17.15
N ARG A 50 5.29 12.93 16.55
CA ARG A 50 5.73 12.30 15.31
C ARG A 50 5.86 13.30 14.16
N VAL A 51 4.83 14.13 13.95
CA VAL A 51 4.83 15.18 12.93
C VAL A 51 5.94 16.21 13.19
N ALA A 52 6.08 16.69 14.43
CA ALA A 52 7.11 17.67 14.78
C ALA A 52 8.53 17.12 14.60
N ASN A 53 8.78 15.86 14.97
CA ASN A 53 10.07 15.21 14.78
C ASN A 53 10.39 14.99 13.28
N ALA A 54 9.40 14.66 12.45
CA ALA A 54 9.60 14.56 11.02
C ALA A 54 9.93 15.91 10.39
N ILE A 55 9.26 16.99 10.80
CA ILE A 55 9.57 18.36 10.36
C ILE A 55 10.98 18.74 10.80
N ALA A 56 11.37 18.50 12.05
CA ALA A 56 12.70 18.83 12.57
C ALA A 56 13.81 18.04 11.87
N LEU A 57 13.58 16.76 11.56
CA LEU A 57 14.53 15.92 10.84
C LEU A 57 14.70 16.35 9.39
N CYS A 58 13.57 16.49 8.65
CA CYS A 58 13.59 16.70 7.21
C CYS A 58 13.72 18.16 6.80
N ASP A 59 13.44 19.11 7.70
CA ASP A 59 13.57 20.57 7.53
C ASP A 59 12.86 21.12 6.27
N PRO A 60 11.54 20.86 6.06
CA PRO A 60 10.81 21.44 4.95
C PRO A 60 10.65 22.95 5.10
N ASP A 61 10.51 23.68 3.98
CA ASP A 61 10.23 25.12 4.01
C ASP A 61 8.81 25.41 4.48
N ASN A 62 7.86 24.55 4.10
CA ASN A 62 6.45 24.65 4.45
C ASN A 62 5.87 23.28 4.82
N VAL A 63 4.74 23.29 5.52
CA VAL A 63 3.98 22.09 5.85
C VAL A 63 2.52 22.27 5.48
N PHE A 64 1.97 21.32 4.72
CA PHE A 64 0.58 21.27 4.31
C PHE A 64 -0.15 20.15 5.07
N ILE A 65 -1.12 20.51 5.90
CA ILE A 65 -1.98 19.56 6.60
C ILE A 65 -3.17 19.24 5.70
N HIS A 66 -3.21 17.99 5.22
CA HIS A 66 -4.23 17.47 4.32
C HIS A 66 -5.39 16.90 5.13
N THR A 67 -6.57 17.51 5.01
CA THR A 67 -7.78 17.12 5.76
C THR A 67 -8.58 16.02 5.06
N GLY A 68 -8.29 15.76 3.79
CA GLY A 68 -9.05 14.84 2.93
C GLY A 68 -10.29 15.46 2.31
N SER A 69 -10.47 16.77 2.42
CA SER A 69 -11.52 17.49 1.70
C SER A 69 -11.29 17.48 0.19
N ASP A 70 -12.36 17.64 -0.58
CA ASP A 70 -12.26 17.73 -2.05
C ASP A 70 -11.38 18.92 -2.48
N GLU A 71 -11.38 20.02 -1.70
CA GLU A 71 -10.52 21.18 -1.92
C GLU A 71 -9.03 20.83 -1.75
N ASP A 72 -8.68 20.08 -0.70
CA ASP A 72 -7.31 19.65 -0.47
C ASP A 72 -6.86 18.64 -1.55
N MET A 73 -7.73 17.72 -1.96
CA MET A 73 -7.45 16.81 -3.07
C MET A 73 -7.20 17.57 -4.38
N ALA A 74 -8.05 18.54 -4.71
CA ALA A 74 -7.87 19.38 -5.88
C ALA A 74 -6.58 20.22 -5.82
N THR A 75 -6.23 20.72 -4.62
CA THR A 75 -5.01 21.48 -4.38
C THR A 75 -3.76 20.60 -4.60
N VAL A 76 -3.74 19.41 -4.03
CA VAL A 76 -2.61 18.47 -4.19
C VAL A 76 -2.44 18.08 -5.66
N ARG A 77 -3.54 17.73 -6.36
CA ARG A 77 -3.52 17.42 -7.79
C ARG A 77 -2.99 18.60 -8.61
N LYS A 78 -3.47 19.82 -8.36
CA LYS A 78 -3.00 21.04 -9.02
C LYS A 78 -1.50 21.26 -8.82
N LEU A 79 -1.02 21.13 -7.59
CA LEU A 79 0.41 21.23 -7.26
C LEU A 79 1.25 20.16 -7.95
N SER A 80 0.73 18.94 -8.10
CA SER A 80 1.41 17.85 -8.79
C SER A 80 1.60 18.17 -10.29
N LEU A 81 0.58 18.74 -10.92
CA LEU A 81 0.66 19.22 -12.30
C LEU A 81 1.62 20.41 -12.47
N GLU A 82 1.55 21.41 -11.55
CA GLU A 82 2.40 22.59 -11.59
C GLU A 82 3.89 22.27 -11.40
N LYS A 83 4.20 21.28 -10.54
CA LYS A 83 5.57 20.79 -10.33
C LYS A 83 6.05 19.84 -11.44
N GLY A 84 5.12 19.36 -12.29
CA GLY A 84 5.42 18.37 -13.33
C GLY A 84 5.64 16.95 -12.81
N GLU A 85 5.28 16.67 -11.55
CA GLU A 85 5.28 15.31 -11.01
C GLU A 85 4.21 14.46 -11.73
N GLU A 86 3.09 15.08 -12.12
CA GLU A 86 2.09 14.51 -13.00
C GLU A 86 1.86 15.40 -14.21
N LYS A 87 1.35 14.81 -15.30
CA LYS A 87 0.93 15.53 -16.52
C LYS A 87 -0.44 15.06 -16.97
N GLU A 88 -1.22 15.95 -17.59
CA GLU A 88 -2.58 15.65 -18.05
C GLU A 88 -2.58 14.80 -19.33
N LEU A 89 -3.54 13.89 -19.39
CA LEU A 89 -3.88 13.08 -20.54
C LEU A 89 -5.06 13.68 -21.33
N ALA A 90 -5.39 13.10 -22.49
CA ALA A 90 -6.51 13.56 -23.31
C ALA A 90 -7.86 13.42 -22.63
N ILE A 91 -8.04 12.37 -21.81
CA ILE A 91 -9.26 12.14 -21.05
C ILE A 91 -9.24 13.02 -19.79
N LYS A 92 -10.29 13.83 -19.62
CA LYS A 92 -10.43 14.71 -18.45
C LYS A 92 -10.41 13.90 -17.14
N GLY A 93 -9.57 14.33 -16.20
CA GLY A 93 -9.39 13.65 -14.92
C GLY A 93 -8.25 12.62 -14.93
N HIS A 94 -7.73 12.27 -16.09
CA HIS A 94 -6.61 11.34 -16.20
C HIS A 94 -5.28 12.08 -16.21
N THR A 95 -4.31 11.55 -15.47
CA THR A 95 -2.93 12.04 -15.43
C THR A 95 -1.95 10.89 -15.60
N TYR A 96 -0.69 11.21 -15.87
CA TYR A 96 0.38 10.21 -15.86
C TYR A 96 1.61 10.72 -15.11
N HIS A 97 2.37 9.77 -14.57
CA HIS A 97 3.63 9.94 -13.87
C HIS A 97 4.68 8.97 -14.44
N PHE A 98 5.92 9.41 -14.52
CA PHE A 98 7.04 8.54 -14.84
C PHE A 98 8.01 8.49 -13.68
N ASP A 99 8.25 7.29 -13.17
CA ASP A 99 9.32 7.01 -12.22
C ASP A 99 10.69 6.97 -12.94
N LEU A 100 11.75 7.08 -12.17
CA LEU A 100 13.09 6.89 -12.71
C LEU A 100 13.24 5.49 -13.32
N PRO A 101 14.06 5.30 -14.38
CA PRO A 101 14.29 3.99 -14.98
C PRO A 101 14.73 2.91 -13.98
N GLU A 102 15.44 3.31 -12.93
CA GLU A 102 15.92 2.43 -11.85
C GLU A 102 14.90 2.19 -10.74
N ASP A 103 13.81 2.98 -10.68
CA ASP A 103 12.78 2.91 -9.63
C ASP A 103 11.41 2.50 -10.20
N GLN A 104 11.38 1.39 -10.96
CA GLN A 104 10.17 0.90 -11.62
C GLN A 104 9.46 -0.23 -10.86
N GLY A 105 9.97 -0.59 -9.69
CA GLY A 105 9.45 -1.70 -8.90
C GLY A 105 9.93 -1.66 -7.46
N ARG A 106 9.57 -2.69 -6.70
CA ARG A 106 10.04 -2.81 -5.31
C ARG A 106 11.55 -3.03 -5.27
N ILE A 107 12.25 -2.14 -4.56
CA ILE A 107 13.70 -2.18 -4.39
C ILE A 107 14.03 -3.19 -3.28
N VAL A 108 13.88 -4.49 -3.57
CA VAL A 108 14.08 -5.57 -2.59
C VAL A 108 15.49 -5.53 -1.99
N ALA A 109 16.50 -5.16 -2.79
CA ALA A 109 17.88 -5.07 -2.33
C ALA A 109 18.11 -3.99 -1.26
N GLN A 110 17.28 -2.95 -1.24
CA GLN A 110 17.40 -1.76 -0.38
C GLN A 110 16.21 -1.62 0.59
N THR A 111 15.45 -2.70 0.79
CA THR A 111 14.31 -2.75 1.71
C THR A 111 14.66 -3.59 2.93
N PHE A 112 14.63 -2.98 4.12
CA PHE A 112 15.10 -3.60 5.35
C PHE A 112 14.10 -3.46 6.49
N TYR A 113 14.09 -4.47 7.36
CA TYR A 113 13.52 -4.35 8.70
C TYR A 113 14.61 -3.88 9.67
N ILE A 114 14.32 -2.82 10.40
CA ILE A 114 15.18 -2.34 11.50
C ILE A 114 15.01 -3.31 12.66
N VAL A 115 16.12 -3.87 13.13
CA VAL A 115 16.10 -4.87 14.20
C VAL A 115 16.90 -4.42 15.42
N ASN A 116 16.45 -4.83 16.60
CA ASN A 116 17.22 -4.85 17.82
C ASN A 116 18.07 -6.13 17.89
N GLU A 117 19.06 -6.20 18.80
CA GLU A 117 20.09 -7.26 18.79
C GLU A 117 19.53 -8.68 18.77
N ASP A 118 18.49 -8.99 19.54
CA ASP A 118 17.94 -10.34 19.68
C ASP A 118 16.61 -10.56 18.90
N GLU A 119 16.31 -9.70 17.94
CA GLU A 119 15.05 -9.80 17.22
C GLU A 119 15.11 -10.86 16.10
N GLY A 120 14.31 -11.91 16.25
CA GLY A 120 14.12 -12.93 15.21
C GLY A 120 13.24 -12.43 14.06
N LEU A 121 13.66 -12.70 12.82
CA LEU A 121 12.91 -12.42 11.61
C LEU A 121 12.79 -13.66 10.73
N SER A 122 11.82 -13.61 9.82
CA SER A 122 11.70 -14.56 8.72
C SER A 122 13.00 -14.61 7.92
N SER A 123 13.39 -15.80 7.49
CA SER A 123 14.53 -15.98 6.58
C SER A 123 14.33 -15.32 5.21
N LEU A 124 13.11 -14.89 4.90
CA LEU A 124 12.75 -14.18 3.67
C LEU A 124 12.85 -12.66 3.83
N ALA A 125 13.06 -12.17 5.05
CA ALA A 125 13.14 -10.75 5.36
C ALA A 125 14.61 -10.30 5.48
N LYS A 126 14.93 -9.17 4.85
CA LYS A 126 16.21 -8.50 5.05
C LYS A 126 16.17 -7.68 6.34
N LYS A 127 17.22 -7.74 7.11
CA LYS A 127 17.37 -6.99 8.36
C LYS A 127 18.58 -6.06 8.32
N GLU A 128 18.46 -4.95 9.04
CA GLU A 128 19.58 -4.04 9.29
C GLU A 128 19.58 -3.65 10.78
N PRO A 129 20.74 -3.65 11.45
CA PRO A 129 20.85 -3.23 12.84
C PRO A 129 20.34 -1.79 13.03
N ARG A 130 19.64 -1.54 14.13
CA ARG A 130 19.05 -0.21 14.44
C ARG A 130 20.08 0.92 14.38
N GLN A 131 21.30 0.67 14.84
CA GLN A 131 22.36 1.69 14.82
C GLN A 131 22.80 2.06 13.39
N GLU A 132 22.84 1.09 12.47
CA GLU A 132 23.19 1.35 11.06
C GLU A 132 22.09 2.15 10.37
N SER A 133 20.84 1.75 10.57
CA SER A 133 19.67 2.49 10.07
C SER A 133 19.60 3.91 10.63
N HIS A 134 19.89 4.09 11.91
CA HIS A 134 19.99 5.41 12.54
C HIS A 134 21.09 6.28 11.88
N ASN A 135 22.28 5.73 11.66
CA ASN A 135 23.39 6.43 11.02
C ASN A 135 23.01 6.82 9.57
N TYR A 136 22.38 5.91 8.83
CA TYR A 136 21.87 6.20 7.49
C TYR A 136 20.87 7.39 7.52
N MET A 137 19.87 7.34 8.38
CA MET A 137 18.86 8.40 8.45
C MET A 137 19.46 9.74 8.88
N LYS A 138 20.39 9.71 9.82
CA LYS A 138 21.13 10.91 10.24
C LYS A 138 21.90 11.54 9.07
N GLN A 139 22.50 10.72 8.22
CA GLN A 139 23.30 11.18 7.08
C GLN A 139 22.44 11.65 5.92
N TYR A 140 21.36 10.94 5.57
CA TYR A 140 20.64 11.10 4.30
C TYR A 140 19.25 11.70 4.44
N MET A 141 18.59 11.61 5.60
CA MET A 141 17.27 12.20 5.78
C MET A 141 17.29 13.57 6.47
N ARG A 142 18.37 13.95 7.12
CA ARG A 142 18.50 15.27 7.74
C ARG A 142 18.49 16.38 6.68
N GLY A 143 17.45 17.22 6.73
CA GLY A 143 17.28 18.34 5.78
C GLY A 143 16.93 17.92 4.35
N ILE A 144 16.49 16.70 4.13
CA ILE A 144 16.18 16.15 2.79
C ILE A 144 15.02 16.89 2.11
N MET A 145 14.17 17.59 2.88
CA MET A 145 13.03 18.35 2.36
C MET A 145 13.26 19.86 2.28
N ARG A 146 14.50 20.34 2.42
CA ARG A 146 14.81 21.78 2.21
C ARG A 146 14.41 22.20 0.80
N GLY A 147 13.78 23.36 0.68
CA GLY A 147 13.22 23.86 -0.57
C GLY A 147 11.88 23.20 -0.97
N LYS A 148 11.32 22.34 -0.13
CA LYS A 148 10.10 21.57 -0.41
C LYS A 148 9.01 21.81 0.64
N THR A 149 7.79 21.42 0.29
CA THR A 149 6.66 21.32 1.22
C THR A 149 6.52 19.89 1.70
N MET A 150 6.39 19.70 3.01
CA MET A 150 5.96 18.42 3.58
C MET A 150 4.43 18.37 3.63
N PHE A 151 3.84 17.40 2.99
CA PHE A 151 2.41 17.08 3.10
C PHE A 151 2.20 16.08 4.23
N VAL A 152 1.19 16.33 5.07
CA VAL A 152 0.84 15.48 6.21
C VAL A 152 -0.62 15.08 6.09
N GLY A 153 -0.90 13.81 5.87
CA GLY A 153 -2.25 13.25 5.78
C GLY A 153 -2.54 12.27 6.92
N PHE A 154 -3.79 12.25 7.36
CA PHE A 154 -4.29 11.34 8.39
C PHE A 154 -5.27 10.36 7.76
N TYR A 155 -4.90 9.09 7.77
CA TYR A 155 -5.62 8.02 7.09
C TYR A 155 -5.94 6.88 8.03
N ILE A 156 -6.70 5.90 7.55
CA ILE A 156 -7.02 4.68 8.28
C ILE A 156 -7.05 3.47 7.34
N ARG A 157 -6.51 2.37 7.80
CA ARG A 157 -6.56 1.07 7.15
C ARG A 157 -7.83 0.33 7.59
N GLY A 158 -8.85 0.36 6.76
CA GLY A 158 -10.18 -0.18 7.04
C GLY A 158 -11.23 0.90 7.27
N PRO A 159 -12.52 0.57 7.28
CA PRO A 159 -13.60 1.50 7.62
C PRO A 159 -13.42 2.06 9.04
N VAL A 160 -13.75 3.34 9.22
CA VAL A 160 -13.77 3.97 10.54
C VAL A 160 -14.68 3.17 11.47
N GLY A 161 -14.19 2.83 12.66
CA GLY A 161 -14.90 2.02 13.64
C GLY A 161 -14.81 0.50 13.45
N ALA A 162 -14.19 0.01 12.38
CA ALA A 162 -14.03 -1.44 12.20
C ALA A 162 -13.03 -2.03 13.22
N HIS A 163 -13.30 -3.25 13.68
CA HIS A 163 -12.51 -3.92 14.73
C HIS A 163 -11.00 -3.90 14.44
N SER A 164 -10.61 -4.31 13.24
CA SER A 164 -9.21 -4.40 12.81
C SER A 164 -8.65 -3.12 12.17
N ALA A 165 -9.44 -2.03 12.07
CA ALA A 165 -8.97 -0.81 11.44
C ALA A 165 -7.90 -0.11 12.28
N ILE A 166 -6.83 0.38 11.61
CA ILE A 166 -5.67 1.00 12.27
C ILE A 166 -5.41 2.36 11.61
N PRO A 167 -5.43 3.47 12.38
CA PRO A 167 -5.05 4.80 11.89
C PRO A 167 -3.59 4.86 11.45
N ALA A 168 -3.27 5.80 10.56
CA ALA A 168 -1.89 6.07 10.15
C ALA A 168 -1.70 7.53 9.75
N ILE A 169 -0.47 8.02 9.93
CA ILE A 169 0.00 9.30 9.43
C ILE A 169 0.88 9.02 8.22
N GLU A 170 0.61 9.71 7.11
CA GLU A 170 1.44 9.70 5.91
C GLU A 170 2.06 11.08 5.74
N MET A 171 3.39 11.14 5.71
CA MET A 171 4.15 12.37 5.51
C MET A 171 5.04 12.23 4.27
N SER A 172 4.92 13.15 3.32
CA SER A 172 5.65 13.07 2.05
C SER A 172 6.07 14.44 1.52
N SER A 173 7.19 14.52 0.81
CA SER A 173 7.58 15.71 0.03
C SER A 173 7.00 15.71 -1.39
N SER A 174 6.43 14.60 -1.85
CA SER A 174 5.89 14.45 -3.21
C SER A 174 4.38 14.69 -3.25
N THR A 175 3.95 15.55 -4.18
CA THR A 175 2.53 15.79 -4.47
C THR A 175 1.88 14.60 -5.17
N TYR A 176 2.61 13.92 -6.06
CA TYR A 176 2.15 12.68 -6.69
C TYR A 176 1.83 11.59 -5.66
N VAL A 177 2.72 11.39 -4.68
CA VAL A 177 2.50 10.43 -3.60
C VAL A 177 1.25 10.78 -2.78
N MET A 178 1.07 12.06 -2.43
CA MET A 178 -0.11 12.49 -1.66
C MET A 178 -1.39 12.42 -2.49
N HIS A 179 -1.35 12.71 -3.79
CA HIS A 179 -2.49 12.52 -4.68
C HIS A 179 -2.88 11.05 -4.78
N SER A 180 -1.91 10.17 -5.03
CA SER A 180 -2.11 8.72 -5.04
C SER A 180 -2.66 8.19 -3.71
N ALA A 181 -2.13 8.69 -2.57
CA ALA A 181 -2.61 8.34 -1.24
C ALA A 181 -4.08 8.71 -1.04
N GLY A 182 -4.50 9.89 -1.51
CA GLY A 182 -5.89 10.35 -1.46
C GLY A 182 -6.86 9.51 -2.30
N LEU A 183 -6.39 8.90 -3.39
CA LEU A 183 -7.19 7.97 -4.20
C LEU A 183 -7.25 6.57 -3.58
N LEU A 184 -6.20 6.13 -2.88
CA LEU A 184 -6.08 4.77 -2.37
C LEU A 184 -6.61 4.58 -0.95
N TYR A 185 -6.45 5.57 -0.07
CA TYR A 185 -6.68 5.39 1.37
C TYR A 185 -7.91 6.12 1.85
N ARG A 186 -8.52 5.60 2.92
CA ARG A 186 -9.60 6.28 3.63
C ARG A 186 -9.02 7.43 4.43
N ASN A 187 -9.54 8.63 4.22
CA ASN A 187 -9.24 9.75 5.10
C ASN A 187 -9.78 9.47 6.51
N CYS A 188 -9.04 9.90 7.52
CA CYS A 188 -9.38 9.74 8.92
C CYS A 188 -9.16 11.02 9.73
N TYR A 189 -8.92 12.14 9.10
CA TYR A 189 -8.56 13.38 9.80
C TYR A 189 -9.56 13.74 10.91
N THR A 190 -10.85 13.72 10.64
CA THR A 190 -11.90 14.06 11.61
C THR A 190 -12.06 13.02 12.73
N ASP A 191 -11.78 11.75 12.43
CA ASP A 191 -11.96 10.64 13.36
C ASP A 191 -10.65 10.14 13.97
N PHE A 192 -9.50 10.72 13.59
CA PHE A 192 -8.18 10.22 13.94
C PHE A 192 -7.98 10.03 15.45
N ASN A 193 -8.31 11.06 16.26
CA ASN A 193 -8.19 10.99 17.73
C ASN A 193 -9.03 9.86 18.32
N LYS A 194 -10.27 9.71 17.84
CA LYS A 194 -11.20 8.66 18.28
C LYS A 194 -10.68 7.27 17.91
N GLU A 195 -10.20 7.12 16.67
CA GLU A 195 -9.72 5.84 16.17
C GLU A 195 -8.39 5.43 16.84
N VAL A 196 -7.50 6.38 17.13
CA VAL A 196 -6.29 6.11 17.93
C VAL A 196 -6.67 5.68 19.34
N ALA A 197 -7.61 6.35 19.98
CA ALA A 197 -8.09 5.97 21.32
C ALA A 197 -8.76 4.58 21.32
N ARG A 198 -9.54 4.26 20.28
CA ARG A 198 -10.20 2.96 20.13
C ARG A 198 -9.21 1.81 19.91
N ARG A 199 -8.22 2.01 19.04
CA ARG A 199 -7.26 0.95 18.66
C ARG A 199 -6.08 0.88 19.64
N GLY A 200 -5.73 1.99 20.28
CA GLY A 200 -4.56 2.10 21.18
C GLY A 200 -3.22 2.23 20.42
N GLU A 201 -3.26 2.45 19.12
CA GLU A 201 -2.09 2.55 18.26
C GLU A 201 -2.39 3.27 16.95
N PHE A 202 -1.34 3.73 16.27
CA PHE A 202 -1.35 4.19 14.89
C PHE A 202 0.00 3.94 14.24
N PHE A 203 0.03 3.91 12.91
CA PHE A 203 1.26 3.78 12.15
C PHE A 203 1.79 5.15 11.70
N THR A 204 3.11 5.27 11.60
CA THR A 204 3.77 6.47 11.09
C THR A 204 4.49 6.14 9.78
N ASN A 205 4.34 7.00 8.79
CA ASN A 205 5.01 6.86 7.51
C ASN A 205 5.69 8.18 7.14
N LEU A 206 6.97 8.11 6.76
CA LEU A 206 7.77 9.24 6.34
C LEU A 206 8.47 8.94 5.02
N HIS A 207 8.05 9.65 3.96
CA HIS A 207 8.63 9.56 2.62
C HIS A 207 9.31 10.87 2.24
N ALA A 208 10.49 10.78 1.64
CA ALA A 208 11.21 11.90 1.05
C ALA A 208 11.87 11.47 -0.27
N GLU A 209 11.46 12.07 -1.37
CA GLU A 209 11.93 11.70 -2.72
C GLU A 209 13.39 12.10 -3.02
N GLY A 210 14.04 12.91 -2.16
CA GLY A 210 15.38 13.43 -2.42
C GLY A 210 15.42 14.38 -3.62
N SER A 211 16.45 14.28 -4.46
CA SER A 211 16.57 15.11 -5.67
C SER A 211 15.79 14.58 -6.86
N ASN A 212 15.25 13.37 -6.77
CA ASN A 212 14.58 12.65 -7.86
C ASN A 212 15.47 12.53 -9.11
N ARG A 213 16.69 12.02 -8.94
CA ARG A 213 17.68 11.78 -9.99
C ARG A 213 18.29 10.39 -9.88
N SER A 214 18.64 9.79 -11.02
CA SER A 214 19.26 8.45 -11.08
C SER A 214 20.50 8.29 -10.21
N GLU A 215 21.30 9.36 -10.08
CA GLU A 215 22.49 9.40 -9.20
C GLU A 215 22.20 9.24 -7.70
N ASP A 216 20.95 9.46 -7.28
CA ASP A 216 20.50 9.25 -5.90
C ASP A 216 20.01 7.82 -5.63
N MET A 217 19.77 7.01 -6.66
CA MET A 217 19.25 5.64 -6.49
C MET A 217 20.11 4.73 -5.61
N PRO A 218 21.45 4.83 -5.57
CA PRO A 218 22.26 4.09 -4.61
C PRO A 218 21.94 4.44 -3.14
N LYS A 219 21.40 5.63 -2.88
CA LYS A 219 20.96 6.08 -1.55
C LYS A 219 19.53 5.64 -1.22
N ALA A 220 18.76 5.15 -2.19
CA ALA A 220 17.36 4.75 -1.95
C ALA A 220 17.27 3.70 -0.83
N ARG A 221 16.33 3.89 0.11
CA ARG A 221 16.09 2.95 1.22
C ARG A 221 14.63 2.93 1.59
N ILE A 222 14.18 1.75 1.95
CA ILE A 222 12.89 1.53 2.60
C ILE A 222 13.17 0.79 3.89
N TYR A 223 12.79 1.40 5.00
CA TYR A 223 12.94 0.82 6.32
C TYR A 223 11.58 0.59 6.98
N MET A 224 11.41 -0.56 7.61
CA MET A 224 10.28 -0.87 8.48
C MET A 224 10.79 -1.01 9.91
N ASP A 225 10.53 -0.03 10.74
CA ASP A 225 10.77 -0.10 12.18
C ASP A 225 9.54 -0.70 12.87
N ARG A 226 9.58 -2.01 13.09
CA ARG A 226 8.47 -2.77 13.70
C ARG A 226 8.21 -2.37 15.15
N SER A 227 9.29 -2.11 15.91
CA SER A 227 9.19 -1.73 17.33
C SER A 227 8.47 -0.41 17.51
N TRP A 228 8.67 0.54 16.60
CA TRP A 228 8.07 1.87 16.62
C TRP A 228 6.98 2.05 15.56
N GLN A 229 6.60 1.00 14.85
CA GLN A 229 5.56 0.99 13.81
C GLN A 229 5.71 2.15 12.82
N THR A 230 6.95 2.40 12.41
CA THR A 230 7.31 3.51 11.54
C THR A 230 7.95 2.99 10.25
N THR A 231 7.41 3.41 9.10
CA THR A 231 8.01 3.16 7.78
C THR A 231 8.71 4.41 7.31
N TYR A 232 9.93 4.24 6.82
CA TYR A 232 10.69 5.29 6.15
C TYR A 232 10.92 4.90 4.70
N SER A 233 10.75 5.84 3.78
CA SER A 233 11.11 5.70 2.37
C SER A 233 11.85 6.94 1.93
N SER A 234 13.04 6.78 1.36
CA SER A 234 13.88 7.88 0.94
C SER A 234 14.46 7.64 -0.45
N TYR A 235 14.56 8.70 -1.25
CA TYR A 235 15.08 8.68 -2.61
C TYR A 235 14.35 7.72 -3.55
N CYS A 236 13.05 7.53 -3.37
CA CYS A 236 12.18 6.71 -4.19
C CYS A 236 11.01 7.55 -4.71
N THR A 237 10.48 7.18 -5.87
CA THR A 237 9.26 7.76 -6.46
C THR A 237 8.22 6.71 -6.80
N TYR A 238 8.64 5.49 -7.16
CA TYR A 238 7.70 4.43 -7.49
C TYR A 238 6.67 4.21 -6.37
N ALA A 239 5.39 4.27 -6.73
CA ALA A 239 4.28 4.21 -5.77
C ALA A 239 4.31 2.97 -4.86
N GLY A 240 4.79 1.83 -5.35
CA GLY A 240 4.97 0.62 -4.52
C GLY A 240 6.03 0.74 -3.42
N ASN A 241 6.90 1.74 -3.49
CA ASN A 241 7.93 2.07 -2.49
C ASN A 241 7.53 3.25 -1.61
N THR A 242 6.64 4.11 -2.06
CA THR A 242 6.31 5.40 -1.42
C THR A 242 4.93 5.44 -0.79
N LEU A 243 3.98 4.64 -1.29
CA LEU A 243 2.65 4.46 -0.70
C LEU A 243 2.73 3.46 0.46
N MET A 244 3.30 3.93 1.57
CA MET A 244 3.72 3.08 2.68
C MET A 244 2.57 2.43 3.44
N MET A 245 1.39 3.04 3.48
CA MET A 245 0.19 2.44 4.09
C MET A 245 -0.26 1.16 3.39
N LYS A 246 0.04 0.99 2.10
CA LYS A 246 -0.32 -0.22 1.36
C LYS A 246 0.50 -1.41 1.85
N LYS A 247 1.73 -1.53 1.42
CA LYS A 247 2.59 -2.69 1.69
C LYS A 247 3.51 -2.50 2.91
N GLY A 248 3.92 -1.27 3.22
CA GLY A 248 4.70 -0.96 4.41
C GLY A 248 3.91 -1.28 5.67
N ASN A 249 2.77 -0.66 5.83
CA ASN A 249 1.91 -0.87 6.99
C ASN A 249 1.18 -2.22 6.99
N HIS A 250 1.08 -2.93 5.86
CA HIS A 250 0.59 -4.30 5.86
C HIS A 250 1.48 -5.21 6.71
N ARG A 251 2.80 -5.00 6.70
CA ARG A 251 3.74 -5.72 7.56
C ARG A 251 3.47 -5.50 9.04
N PHE A 252 3.20 -4.25 9.43
CA PHE A 252 2.84 -3.92 10.82
C PHE A 252 1.46 -4.48 11.21
N ALA A 253 0.50 -4.46 10.30
CA ALA A 253 -0.81 -5.06 10.54
C ALA A 253 -0.71 -6.59 10.74
N THR A 254 0.19 -7.25 10.00
CA THR A 254 0.51 -8.68 10.20
C THR A 254 1.13 -8.90 11.58
N ASP A 255 2.07 -8.05 12.01
CA ASP A 255 2.65 -8.11 13.35
C ASP A 255 1.61 -7.88 14.45
N CYS A 256 0.71 -6.90 14.28
CA CYS A 256 -0.37 -6.65 15.24
C CYS A 256 -1.29 -7.85 15.38
N ALA A 257 -1.70 -8.45 14.27
CA ALA A 257 -2.53 -9.64 14.27
C ALA A 257 -1.86 -10.81 15.02
N LEU A 258 -0.55 -11.01 14.79
CA LEU A 258 0.20 -12.09 15.40
C LEU A 258 0.50 -11.85 16.90
N TYR A 259 0.95 -10.66 17.26
CA TYR A 259 1.52 -10.41 18.59
C TYR A 259 0.57 -9.70 19.55
N LYS A 260 -0.39 -8.91 19.05
CA LYS A 260 -1.38 -8.21 19.91
C LYS A 260 -2.71 -8.94 19.97
N PHE A 261 -3.10 -9.63 18.89
CA PHE A 261 -4.40 -10.31 18.78
C PHE A 261 -4.27 -11.77 18.32
N PRO A 262 -3.40 -12.57 18.95
CA PRO A 262 -3.10 -13.94 18.51
C PRO A 262 -4.36 -14.81 18.44
N GLY A 263 -4.58 -15.47 17.30
CA GLY A 263 -5.75 -16.29 17.04
C GLY A 263 -7.08 -15.53 16.89
N LYS A 264 -7.06 -14.19 16.95
CA LYS A 264 -8.27 -13.37 16.83
C LYS A 264 -8.27 -12.47 15.60
N GLU A 265 -7.10 -12.07 15.13
CA GLU A 265 -6.93 -11.26 13.93
C GLU A 265 -5.96 -11.92 12.96
N LEU A 266 -6.12 -11.62 11.67
CA LEU A 266 -5.20 -11.98 10.59
C LEU A 266 -5.18 -10.86 9.55
N SER A 267 -3.99 -10.49 9.06
CA SER A 267 -3.83 -9.50 8.00
C SER A 267 -3.12 -10.15 6.82
N GLU A 268 -3.83 -10.20 5.67
CA GLU A 268 -3.42 -11.01 4.52
C GLU A 268 -3.39 -10.21 3.22
N HIS A 269 -2.56 -10.68 2.29
CA HIS A 269 -2.46 -10.19 0.93
C HIS A 269 -3.55 -10.82 0.06
N MET A 270 -4.83 -10.47 0.33
CA MET A 270 -6.00 -11.06 -0.26
C MET A 270 -6.95 -10.03 -0.85
N PHE A 271 -7.58 -10.39 -1.97
CA PHE A 271 -8.77 -9.69 -2.43
C PHE A 271 -10.01 -10.09 -1.60
N ILE A 272 -11.06 -9.28 -1.68
CA ILE A 272 -12.38 -9.61 -1.14
C ILE A 272 -13.41 -9.37 -2.24
N THR A 273 -14.21 -10.41 -2.55
CA THR A 273 -15.30 -10.32 -3.51
C THR A 273 -16.50 -11.16 -3.08
N GLY A 274 -17.70 -10.77 -3.51
CA GLY A 274 -18.93 -11.49 -3.25
C GLY A 274 -19.48 -12.12 -4.53
N ILE A 275 -20.06 -13.30 -4.39
CA ILE A 275 -20.75 -14.04 -5.47
C ILE A 275 -22.20 -14.18 -5.08
N ASN A 276 -23.10 -13.78 -5.98
CA ASN A 276 -24.53 -13.94 -5.81
C ASN A 276 -24.93 -15.41 -6.04
N GLY A 277 -25.72 -15.95 -5.16
CA GLY A 277 -26.27 -17.31 -5.26
C GLY A 277 -27.80 -17.32 -5.26
N PRO A 278 -28.42 -18.50 -5.39
CA PRO A 278 -29.86 -18.64 -5.33
C PRO A 278 -30.48 -18.08 -4.03
N GLY A 279 -31.65 -17.49 -4.12
CA GLY A 279 -32.43 -16.99 -2.97
C GLY A 279 -31.73 -15.81 -2.27
N ASP A 280 -31.21 -14.84 -3.04
CA ASP A 280 -30.54 -13.63 -2.56
C ASP A 280 -29.31 -13.88 -1.66
N ARG A 281 -28.79 -15.11 -1.68
CA ARG A 281 -27.58 -15.47 -0.93
C ARG A 281 -26.36 -14.80 -1.57
N ILE A 282 -25.56 -14.14 -0.73
CA ILE A 282 -24.24 -13.62 -1.12
C ILE A 282 -23.16 -14.41 -0.37
N THR A 283 -22.21 -14.96 -1.11
CA THR A 283 -21.04 -15.64 -0.56
C THR A 283 -19.82 -14.79 -0.76
N PHE A 284 -19.22 -14.26 0.32
CA PHE A 284 -17.97 -13.52 0.24
C PHE A 284 -16.77 -14.43 0.35
N CYS A 285 -15.82 -14.21 -0.55
CA CYS A 285 -14.57 -14.92 -0.66
C CYS A 285 -13.40 -13.97 -0.38
N ALA A 286 -12.36 -14.46 0.31
CA ALA A 286 -11.06 -13.81 0.38
C ALA A 286 -10.04 -14.68 -0.36
N GLY A 287 -9.20 -14.07 -1.21
CA GLY A 287 -8.29 -14.84 -2.04
C GLY A 287 -6.91 -14.25 -2.16
N ALA A 288 -5.90 -15.09 -1.92
CA ALA A 288 -4.49 -14.73 -2.05
C ALA A 288 -3.93 -15.21 -3.38
N ALA A 289 -3.22 -14.29 -4.05
CA ALA A 289 -2.41 -14.61 -5.22
C ALA A 289 -1.20 -13.67 -5.29
N PRO A 290 -0.02 -14.15 -5.69
CA PRO A 290 1.10 -13.28 -5.98
C PRO A 290 0.76 -12.27 -7.09
N SER A 291 1.46 -11.12 -7.10
CA SER A 291 1.29 -10.12 -8.16
C SER A 291 1.41 -10.76 -9.55
N GLY A 292 0.55 -10.33 -10.50
CA GLY A 292 0.53 -10.87 -11.86
C GLY A 292 -0.05 -12.29 -11.99
N CYS A 293 -0.73 -12.80 -10.95
CA CYS A 293 -1.45 -14.08 -10.99
C CYS A 293 -2.97 -13.92 -11.11
N GLY A 294 -3.45 -12.76 -11.58
CA GLY A 294 -4.88 -12.51 -11.82
C GLY A 294 -5.68 -12.14 -10.57
N LYS A 295 -5.04 -11.69 -9.48
CA LYS A 295 -5.75 -11.35 -8.23
C LYS A 295 -6.79 -10.26 -8.44
N THR A 296 -6.43 -9.12 -9.04
CA THR A 296 -7.34 -8.00 -9.31
C THR A 296 -8.46 -8.40 -10.28
N THR A 297 -8.12 -9.10 -11.37
CA THR A 297 -9.10 -9.62 -12.32
C THR A 297 -10.10 -10.58 -11.64
N THR A 298 -9.62 -11.51 -10.80
CA THR A 298 -10.48 -12.43 -10.04
C THR A 298 -11.39 -11.68 -9.05
N ALA A 299 -10.87 -10.65 -8.38
CA ALA A 299 -11.65 -9.82 -7.48
C ALA A 299 -12.81 -9.13 -8.21
N MET A 300 -12.56 -8.58 -9.41
CA MET A 300 -13.54 -7.89 -10.24
C MET A 300 -14.46 -8.84 -11.03
N ALA A 301 -14.06 -10.10 -11.23
CA ALA A 301 -14.91 -11.11 -11.86
C ALA A 301 -16.08 -11.56 -10.97
N GLY A 302 -16.02 -11.31 -9.67
CA GLY A 302 -17.14 -11.52 -8.77
C GLY A 302 -18.26 -10.51 -8.98
N ASP A 303 -19.48 -10.84 -8.55
CA ASP A 303 -20.64 -9.95 -8.68
C ASP A 303 -20.56 -8.68 -7.83
N ARG A 304 -19.77 -8.73 -6.74
CA ARG A 304 -19.65 -7.66 -5.74
C ARG A 304 -18.18 -7.47 -5.35
N PHE A 305 -17.51 -6.61 -6.07
CA PHE A 305 -16.14 -6.25 -5.76
C PHE A 305 -16.05 -5.42 -4.47
N VAL A 306 -15.23 -5.85 -3.49
CA VAL A 306 -15.03 -5.14 -2.22
C VAL A 306 -13.60 -4.59 -2.11
N GLY A 307 -12.61 -5.34 -2.55
CA GLY A 307 -11.21 -4.91 -2.56
C GLY A 307 -10.29 -5.91 -3.26
N ASP A 308 -9.20 -5.43 -3.86
CA ASP A 308 -8.40 -6.23 -4.78
C ASP A 308 -7.09 -6.78 -4.18
N ASP A 309 -6.60 -6.24 -3.07
CA ASP A 309 -5.21 -6.48 -2.71
C ASP A 309 -4.96 -6.91 -1.25
N LEU A 310 -5.67 -6.32 -0.29
CA LEU A 310 -5.44 -6.53 1.14
C LEU A 310 -6.75 -6.84 1.87
N ALA A 311 -6.67 -7.73 2.86
CA ALA A 311 -7.76 -8.04 3.78
C ALA A 311 -7.27 -8.02 5.23
N GLN A 312 -7.99 -7.31 6.10
CA GLN A 312 -7.83 -7.40 7.53
C GLN A 312 -9.02 -8.16 8.11
N MET A 313 -8.74 -9.29 8.72
CA MET A 313 -9.72 -10.28 9.17
C MET A 313 -9.74 -10.39 10.68
N TRP A 314 -10.89 -10.75 11.24
CA TRP A 314 -11.03 -11.07 12.66
C TRP A 314 -12.17 -12.06 12.89
N ILE A 315 -12.10 -12.76 14.02
CA ILE A 315 -13.20 -13.58 14.53
C ILE A 315 -14.11 -12.68 15.34
N ALA A 316 -15.35 -12.49 14.86
CA ALA A 316 -16.35 -11.67 15.53
C ALA A 316 -16.93 -12.37 16.77
N GLU A 317 -17.64 -11.63 17.62
CA GLU A 317 -18.26 -12.17 18.85
C GLU A 317 -19.24 -13.32 18.61
N ASP A 318 -19.90 -13.31 17.43
CA ASP A 318 -20.80 -14.38 17.00
C ASP A 318 -20.05 -15.62 16.48
N GLY A 319 -18.72 -15.62 16.53
CA GLY A 319 -17.84 -16.69 16.06
C GLY A 319 -17.74 -16.77 14.53
N THR A 320 -18.12 -15.72 13.79
CA THR A 320 -17.96 -15.67 12.33
C THR A 320 -16.65 -14.99 11.93
N LEU A 321 -16.05 -15.46 10.85
CA LEU A 321 -14.92 -14.80 10.22
C LEU A 321 -15.39 -13.56 9.46
N ARG A 322 -14.85 -12.41 9.82
CA ARG A 322 -15.13 -11.12 9.18
C ARG A 322 -13.89 -10.54 8.54
N ALA A 323 -14.09 -9.79 7.47
CA ALA A 323 -12.99 -9.08 6.79
C ALA A 323 -13.40 -7.69 6.33
N VAL A 324 -12.43 -6.78 6.31
CA VAL A 324 -12.53 -5.47 5.66
C VAL A 324 -11.36 -5.27 4.71
N ASN A 325 -11.61 -4.51 3.63
CA ASN A 325 -10.55 -4.01 2.78
C ASN A 325 -9.92 -2.77 3.43
N PRO A 326 -8.59 -2.72 3.65
CA PRO A 326 -7.88 -1.54 4.16
C PRO A 326 -7.98 -0.31 3.26
N GLU A 327 -8.28 -0.47 1.98
CA GLU A 327 -8.18 0.55 0.95
C GLU A 327 -9.56 0.98 0.41
N VAL A 328 -9.63 2.14 -0.21
CA VAL A 328 -10.81 2.61 -0.97
C VAL A 328 -10.52 2.69 -2.47
N GLY A 329 -9.27 2.57 -2.86
CA GLY A 329 -8.82 2.58 -4.25
C GLY A 329 -8.10 1.30 -4.63
N ILE A 330 -7.67 1.26 -5.87
CA ILE A 330 -6.84 0.19 -6.43
C ILE A 330 -5.54 0.76 -6.99
N PHE A 331 -4.47 -0.02 -6.89
CA PHE A 331 -3.17 0.22 -7.51
C PHE A 331 -2.85 -0.97 -8.40
N GLY A 332 -3.49 -1.00 -9.58
CA GLY A 332 -3.51 -2.15 -10.49
C GLY A 332 -2.30 -2.20 -11.43
N ILE A 333 -1.85 -3.41 -11.79
CA ILE A 333 -0.92 -3.63 -12.90
C ILE A 333 -1.72 -3.51 -14.21
N LEU A 334 -1.15 -2.83 -15.20
CA LEU A 334 -1.80 -2.61 -16.49
C LEU A 334 -1.44 -3.64 -17.55
N LYS A 335 -0.28 -4.30 -17.44
CA LYS A 335 0.12 -5.29 -18.42
C LYS A 335 -0.97 -6.35 -18.63
N ASP A 336 -1.36 -6.58 -19.89
CA ASP A 336 -2.41 -7.51 -20.32
C ASP A 336 -3.84 -7.16 -19.87
N VAL A 337 -4.05 -6.01 -19.23
CA VAL A 337 -5.39 -5.48 -18.93
C VAL A 337 -6.03 -5.00 -20.23
N ASN A 338 -7.17 -5.59 -20.58
CA ASN A 338 -7.87 -5.30 -21.83
C ASN A 338 -9.39 -5.47 -21.68
N ARG A 339 -10.13 -5.12 -22.72
CA ARG A 339 -11.61 -5.11 -22.70
C ARG A 339 -12.22 -6.50 -22.51
N GLU A 340 -11.54 -7.55 -22.97
CA GLU A 340 -12.02 -8.93 -22.85
C GLU A 340 -11.84 -9.46 -21.40
N GLY A 341 -10.65 -9.25 -20.83
CA GLY A 341 -10.29 -9.76 -19.51
C GLY A 341 -10.80 -8.90 -18.34
N ASP A 342 -10.80 -7.58 -18.49
CA ASP A 342 -11.03 -6.62 -17.40
C ASP A 342 -12.01 -5.49 -17.79
N PRO A 343 -13.26 -5.81 -18.25
CA PRO A 343 -14.17 -4.84 -18.83
C PRO A 343 -14.52 -3.67 -17.91
N TYR A 344 -14.70 -3.90 -16.62
CA TYR A 344 -15.02 -2.87 -15.65
C TYR A 344 -13.85 -1.90 -15.43
N LEU A 345 -12.63 -2.43 -15.35
CA LEU A 345 -11.44 -1.61 -15.19
C LEU A 345 -11.17 -0.78 -16.46
N ILE A 346 -11.21 -1.41 -17.63
CA ILE A 346 -11.00 -0.72 -18.91
C ILE A 346 -11.98 0.43 -19.12
N LYS A 347 -13.23 0.30 -18.69
CA LYS A 347 -14.21 1.39 -18.72
C LYS A 347 -13.67 2.63 -17.98
N CYS A 348 -13.17 2.46 -16.76
CA CYS A 348 -12.58 3.55 -15.98
C CYS A 348 -11.32 4.13 -16.62
N LEU A 349 -10.51 3.30 -17.32
CA LEU A 349 -9.24 3.69 -17.91
C LEU A 349 -9.38 4.34 -19.29
N ARG A 350 -10.57 4.25 -19.94
CA ARG A 350 -10.80 4.70 -21.32
C ARG A 350 -11.96 5.70 -21.46
N GLU A 351 -12.73 5.94 -20.40
CA GLU A 351 -13.89 6.83 -20.40
C GLU A 351 -13.70 7.98 -19.41
N GLU A 352 -14.38 9.10 -19.66
CA GLU A 352 -14.43 10.22 -18.73
C GLU A 352 -15.25 9.87 -17.46
N GLY A 353 -15.05 10.62 -16.38
CA GLY A 353 -15.84 10.50 -15.14
C GLY A 353 -15.10 9.84 -13.99
N THR A 354 -13.89 9.33 -14.21
CA THR A 354 -13.03 8.75 -13.17
C THR A 354 -11.70 9.49 -13.12
N GLU A 355 -11.21 9.80 -11.94
CA GLU A 355 -9.84 10.29 -11.76
C GLU A 355 -8.89 9.09 -11.76
N VAL A 356 -7.89 9.12 -12.64
CA VAL A 356 -6.92 8.04 -12.80
C VAL A 356 -5.51 8.60 -12.92
N ILE A 357 -4.57 8.05 -12.15
CA ILE A 357 -3.14 8.28 -12.34
C ILE A 357 -2.55 7.05 -13.03
N PHE A 358 -1.96 7.22 -14.20
CA PHE A 358 -1.19 6.18 -14.88
C PHE A 358 0.29 6.31 -14.53
N SER A 359 0.97 5.20 -14.27
CA SER A 359 2.41 5.19 -14.02
C SER A 359 3.13 4.30 -15.00
N ASN A 360 4.19 4.84 -15.64
CA ASN A 360 5.14 4.09 -16.46
C ASN A 360 4.54 3.41 -17.70
N VAL A 361 3.47 3.98 -18.22
CA VAL A 361 2.84 3.64 -19.50
C VAL A 361 3.53 4.37 -20.65
N LEU A 362 3.21 4.02 -21.91
CA LEU A 362 3.51 4.87 -23.06
C LEU A 362 2.41 5.93 -23.19
N ILE A 363 2.80 7.14 -23.53
CA ILE A 363 1.88 8.22 -23.91
C ILE A 363 2.01 8.41 -25.43
N ASP A 364 0.96 8.09 -26.18
CA ASP A 364 0.96 8.22 -27.64
C ASP A 364 0.82 9.69 -28.11
N GLU A 365 0.85 9.89 -29.43
CA GLU A 365 0.70 11.21 -30.06
C GLU A 365 -0.61 11.92 -29.76
N ASN A 366 -1.65 11.17 -29.39
CA ASN A 366 -2.98 11.68 -29.03
C ASN A 366 -3.13 11.90 -27.51
N LYS A 367 -2.02 11.84 -26.74
CA LYS A 367 -2.01 11.87 -25.27
C LYS A 367 -2.86 10.77 -24.63
N LYS A 368 -2.95 9.59 -25.25
CA LYS A 368 -3.60 8.42 -24.68
C LYS A 368 -2.57 7.51 -24.00
N PRO A 369 -2.90 6.93 -22.83
CA PRO A 369 -2.04 5.96 -22.18
C PRO A 369 -2.13 4.61 -22.89
N ARG A 370 -0.97 4.00 -23.16
CA ARG A 370 -0.85 2.71 -23.87
C ARG A 370 0.04 1.77 -23.06
N TRP A 371 -0.29 0.50 -23.06
CA TRP A 371 0.49 -0.55 -22.36
C TRP A 371 0.45 -1.87 -23.13
N GLU A 372 1.38 -2.76 -22.83
CA GLU A 372 1.44 -4.07 -23.46
C GLU A 372 0.18 -4.89 -23.15
N GLY A 373 -0.46 -5.42 -24.19
CA GLY A 373 -1.66 -6.22 -24.07
C GLY A 373 -2.94 -5.42 -23.83
N ASP A 374 -2.98 -4.11 -24.11
CA ASP A 374 -4.15 -3.23 -23.96
C ASP A 374 -5.30 -3.53 -24.94
N GLY A 375 -5.07 -4.42 -25.91
CA GLY A 375 -6.05 -4.84 -26.91
C GLY A 375 -6.24 -3.85 -28.05
N GLU A 376 -5.42 -2.81 -28.15
CA GLU A 376 -5.47 -1.81 -29.23
C GLU A 376 -4.25 -1.92 -30.16
N GLU A 377 -4.35 -1.36 -31.39
CA GLU A 377 -3.24 -1.32 -32.33
C GLU A 377 -2.02 -0.59 -31.74
N ILE A 378 -0.83 -1.17 -31.92
CA ILE A 378 0.41 -0.60 -31.38
C ILE A 378 0.68 0.75 -32.07
N PRO A 379 0.86 1.86 -31.30
CA PRO A 379 1.09 3.18 -31.87
C PRO A 379 2.44 3.22 -32.59
N ALA A 380 2.55 4.09 -33.61
CA ALA A 380 3.81 4.25 -34.36
C ALA A 380 4.93 4.80 -33.46
N TRP A 381 4.59 5.71 -32.53
CA TRP A 381 5.53 6.32 -31.58
C TRP A 381 4.80 6.86 -30.32
N GLY A 382 5.55 7.21 -29.33
CA GLY A 382 5.09 7.86 -28.10
C GLY A 382 6.25 8.17 -27.17
N ASN A 383 5.94 8.59 -25.95
CA ASN A 383 6.91 8.80 -24.89
C ASN A 383 6.61 7.87 -23.69
N ASN A 384 7.62 7.22 -23.17
CA ASN A 384 7.55 6.43 -21.97
C ASN A 384 8.58 6.91 -20.92
N TYR A 385 8.74 6.17 -19.83
CA TYR A 385 9.68 6.47 -18.75
C TYR A 385 11.17 6.51 -19.18
N GLN A 386 11.51 5.96 -20.35
CA GLN A 386 12.86 5.99 -20.94
C GLN A 386 13.03 7.10 -21.98
N GLY A 387 11.96 7.84 -22.32
CA GLY A 387 11.96 8.88 -23.33
C GLY A 387 11.14 8.51 -24.58
N GLN A 388 11.55 8.98 -25.75
CA GLN A 388 10.85 8.71 -26.98
C GLN A 388 10.97 7.23 -27.38
N TRP A 389 9.83 6.62 -27.68
CA TRP A 389 9.71 5.24 -28.11
C TRP A 389 9.05 5.17 -29.47
N THR A 390 9.47 4.20 -30.30
CA THR A 390 8.84 3.87 -31.59
C THR A 390 8.65 2.36 -31.71
N LYS A 391 7.67 1.92 -32.51
CA LYS A 391 7.36 0.50 -32.72
C LYS A 391 8.51 -0.32 -33.30
N ASP A 392 9.52 0.34 -33.87
CA ASP A 392 10.69 -0.31 -34.46
C ASP A 392 11.79 -0.62 -33.43
N MET A 393 11.64 -0.13 -32.21
CA MET A 393 12.56 -0.42 -31.10
C MET A 393 12.29 -1.81 -30.53
N GLN A 394 13.03 -2.83 -30.96
CA GLN A 394 12.79 -4.23 -30.59
C GLN A 394 13.18 -4.56 -29.11
N ASP A 395 14.18 -3.86 -28.58
CA ASP A 395 14.73 -4.16 -27.24
C ASP A 395 14.16 -3.26 -26.12
N VAL A 396 13.30 -2.31 -26.46
CA VAL A 396 12.69 -1.38 -25.52
C VAL A 396 11.18 -1.63 -25.46
N PRO A 397 10.64 -2.09 -24.33
CA PRO A 397 9.20 -2.33 -24.20
C PRO A 397 8.42 -1.02 -24.35
N MET A 398 7.22 -1.09 -24.94
CA MET A 398 6.32 0.05 -25.10
C MET A 398 5.99 0.69 -23.75
N SER A 399 5.66 -0.11 -22.76
CA SER A 399 5.44 0.30 -21.38
C SER A 399 6.26 -0.56 -20.43
N HIS A 400 6.49 -0.10 -19.22
CA HIS A 400 7.11 -0.97 -18.23
C HIS A 400 6.17 -2.15 -17.89
N PRO A 401 6.68 -3.40 -17.78
CA PRO A 401 5.84 -4.56 -17.41
C PRO A 401 5.14 -4.42 -16.05
N ASN A 402 5.62 -3.50 -15.20
CA ASN A 402 5.01 -3.11 -13.94
C ASN A 402 4.31 -1.74 -14.01
N SER A 403 3.89 -1.29 -15.20
CA SER A 403 3.06 -0.10 -15.35
C SER A 403 1.77 -0.22 -14.55
N ARG A 404 1.29 0.90 -13.98
CA ARG A 404 0.21 0.91 -13.02
C ARG A 404 -0.88 1.92 -13.33
N CYS A 405 -2.06 1.67 -12.79
CA CYS A 405 -3.11 2.67 -12.62
C CYS A 405 -3.49 2.81 -11.14
N THR A 406 -3.79 4.05 -10.74
CA THR A 406 -4.32 4.38 -9.41
C THR A 406 -5.66 5.07 -9.59
N LEU A 407 -6.72 4.53 -8.99
CA LEU A 407 -8.06 5.11 -9.02
C LEU A 407 -8.88 4.67 -7.80
N LYS A 408 -9.96 5.40 -7.49
CA LYS A 408 -10.92 4.99 -6.45
C LYS A 408 -11.72 3.79 -6.93
N ALA A 409 -11.87 2.78 -6.08
CA ALA A 409 -12.63 1.56 -6.38
C ALA A 409 -14.12 1.84 -6.63
N GLU A 410 -14.67 2.92 -6.08
CA GLU A 410 -16.07 3.31 -6.28
C GLU A 410 -16.44 3.64 -7.74
N ALA A 411 -15.43 3.86 -8.59
CA ALA A 411 -15.63 4.03 -10.03
C ALA A 411 -15.88 2.70 -10.77
N ILE A 412 -15.52 1.59 -10.17
CA ILE A 412 -15.72 0.25 -10.74
C ILE A 412 -17.20 -0.12 -10.61
N GLU A 413 -17.83 -0.51 -11.72
CA GLU A 413 -19.30 -0.69 -11.82
C GLU A 413 -19.85 -1.71 -10.83
N ASN A 414 -19.17 -2.83 -10.60
CA ASN A 414 -19.58 -3.86 -9.64
C ASN A 414 -19.03 -3.67 -8.23
N HIS A 415 -18.47 -2.50 -7.91
CA HIS A 415 -17.97 -2.22 -6.57
C HIS A 415 -19.08 -2.11 -5.54
N ASP A 416 -19.02 -2.93 -4.51
CA ASP A 416 -19.96 -2.89 -3.37
C ASP A 416 -19.51 -1.85 -2.34
N LYS A 417 -19.75 -0.57 -2.63
CA LYS A 417 -19.39 0.57 -1.78
C LYS A 417 -19.93 0.42 -0.36
N ALA A 418 -21.15 -0.09 -0.22
CA ALA A 418 -21.77 -0.27 1.09
C ALA A 418 -20.99 -1.28 1.94
N ARG A 419 -20.54 -2.38 1.35
CA ARG A 419 -19.76 -3.41 2.04
C ARG A 419 -18.30 -2.99 2.27
N ASN A 420 -17.71 -2.27 1.32
CA ASN A 420 -16.37 -1.72 1.48
C ASN A 420 -16.29 -0.70 2.63
N SER A 421 -17.39 0.01 2.94
CA SER A 421 -17.46 1.03 3.99
C SER A 421 -18.08 0.55 5.32
N ASP A 422 -18.59 -0.69 5.38
CA ASP A 422 -19.24 -1.23 6.58
C ASP A 422 -18.19 -1.61 7.65
N PRO A 423 -18.19 -0.98 8.84
CA PRO A 423 -17.25 -1.31 9.90
C PRO A 423 -17.44 -2.72 10.48
N ARG A 424 -18.60 -3.35 10.26
CA ARG A 424 -18.84 -4.75 10.64
C ARG A 424 -18.12 -5.74 9.74
N GLY A 425 -17.61 -5.27 8.59
CA GLY A 425 -16.98 -6.10 7.57
C GLY A 425 -17.95 -7.08 6.90
N VAL A 426 -17.42 -7.84 5.95
CA VAL A 426 -18.16 -8.94 5.29
C VAL A 426 -17.81 -10.26 5.94
N GLN A 427 -18.80 -11.16 6.04
CA GLN A 427 -18.56 -12.53 6.52
C GLN A 427 -17.88 -13.34 5.42
N ILE A 428 -16.65 -13.77 5.65
CA ILE A 428 -15.91 -14.62 4.73
C ILE A 428 -16.37 -16.07 4.90
N LYS A 429 -16.71 -16.70 3.80
CA LYS A 429 -17.14 -18.12 3.74
C LYS A 429 -16.14 -19.00 3.01
N VAL A 430 -15.31 -18.41 2.15
CA VAL A 430 -14.33 -19.14 1.35
C VAL A 430 -13.01 -18.37 1.38
N ILE A 431 -11.91 -19.08 1.64
CA ILE A 431 -10.55 -18.59 1.48
C ILE A 431 -9.88 -19.37 0.36
N THR A 432 -9.23 -18.65 -0.56
CA THR A 432 -8.50 -19.25 -1.67
C THR A 432 -7.04 -18.85 -1.66
N TYR A 433 -6.16 -19.79 -2.01
CA TYR A 433 -4.74 -19.52 -2.25
C TYR A 433 -4.38 -19.95 -3.65
N SER A 434 -3.71 -19.11 -4.41
CA SER A 434 -3.31 -19.42 -5.79
C SER A 434 -1.88 -19.02 -6.11
N GLY A 435 -1.36 -19.59 -7.19
CA GLY A 435 -0.04 -19.31 -7.72
C GLY A 435 0.07 -19.75 -9.18
N ARG A 436 1.11 -19.31 -9.88
CA ARG A 436 1.38 -19.70 -11.26
C ARG A 436 2.39 -20.84 -11.29
N ASP A 437 1.90 -22.07 -11.25
CA ASP A 437 2.67 -23.28 -11.48
C ASP A 437 1.79 -24.31 -12.21
N SER A 438 1.79 -24.23 -13.53
CA SER A 438 1.00 -25.11 -14.39
C SER A 438 1.53 -26.53 -14.49
N ASN A 439 2.73 -26.80 -13.96
CA ASN A 439 3.40 -28.08 -14.16
C ASN A 439 3.20 -29.05 -13.01
N THR A 440 3.04 -28.54 -11.77
CA THR A 440 3.01 -29.37 -10.56
C THR A 440 1.71 -29.24 -9.76
N MET A 441 0.90 -28.21 -10.04
CA MET A 441 -0.33 -27.93 -9.28
C MET A 441 -1.56 -28.21 -10.14
N PRO A 442 -2.59 -28.93 -9.63
CA PRO A 442 -3.88 -28.99 -10.30
C PRO A 442 -4.54 -27.61 -10.38
N PRO A 443 -5.42 -27.39 -11.37
CA PRO A 443 -6.10 -26.11 -11.55
C PRO A 443 -6.91 -25.67 -10.33
N ILE A 444 -7.57 -26.59 -9.65
CA ILE A 444 -8.39 -26.32 -8.46
C ILE A 444 -8.23 -27.45 -7.45
N TRP A 445 -8.03 -27.06 -6.20
CA TRP A 445 -8.04 -27.96 -5.05
C TRP A 445 -9.11 -27.52 -4.07
N VAL A 446 -9.80 -28.46 -3.46
CA VAL A 446 -10.67 -28.21 -2.31
C VAL A 446 -10.03 -28.87 -1.10
N ALA A 447 -9.70 -28.07 -0.08
CA ALA A 447 -9.13 -28.58 1.15
C ALA A 447 -10.19 -29.37 1.93
N ARG A 448 -9.77 -30.50 2.56
CA ARG A 448 -10.68 -31.32 3.35
C ARG A 448 -10.95 -30.79 4.76
N SER A 449 -10.13 -29.84 5.20
CA SER A 449 -10.26 -29.16 6.48
C SER A 449 -9.55 -27.80 6.42
N MET A 450 -9.80 -26.94 7.40
CA MET A 450 -9.09 -25.66 7.54
C MET A 450 -7.57 -25.87 7.67
N ASP A 451 -7.15 -26.83 8.49
CA ASP A 451 -5.72 -27.16 8.67
C ASP A 451 -5.07 -27.61 7.35
N ALA A 452 -5.78 -28.42 6.56
CA ALA A 452 -5.31 -28.79 5.23
C ALA A 452 -5.18 -27.57 4.32
N GLY A 453 -6.13 -26.63 4.37
CA GLY A 453 -6.10 -25.37 3.62
C GLY A 453 -4.90 -24.50 4.01
N VAL A 454 -4.64 -24.33 5.31
CA VAL A 454 -3.44 -23.63 5.82
C VAL A 454 -2.16 -24.27 5.32
N ALA A 455 -2.04 -25.62 5.40
CA ALA A 455 -0.87 -26.35 4.94
C ALA A 455 -0.65 -26.20 3.42
N ILE A 456 -1.71 -26.25 2.62
CA ILE A 456 -1.67 -26.00 1.18
C ILE A 456 -1.20 -24.56 0.93
N GLY A 457 -1.78 -23.57 1.59
CA GLY A 457 -1.37 -22.16 1.50
C GLY A 457 0.11 -21.96 1.82
N ALA A 458 0.64 -22.66 2.84
CA ALA A 458 2.05 -22.61 3.21
C ALA A 458 2.98 -23.19 2.13
N SER A 459 2.49 -24.11 1.30
CA SER A 459 3.27 -24.80 0.25
C SER A 459 3.21 -24.12 -1.13
N ILE A 460 2.42 -23.07 -1.30
CA ILE A 460 2.23 -22.40 -2.59
C ILE A 460 3.56 -21.97 -3.19
N VAL A 461 3.70 -22.24 -4.48
CA VAL A 461 4.78 -21.77 -5.34
C VAL A 461 4.22 -20.93 -6.47
N SER A 462 5.00 -20.00 -6.99
CA SER A 462 4.59 -19.16 -8.13
C SER A 462 5.80 -18.67 -8.91
N LYS A 463 5.60 -18.49 -10.21
CA LYS A 463 6.58 -17.76 -11.06
C LYS A 463 6.79 -16.36 -10.52
N ALA A 464 8.03 -15.90 -10.55
CA ALA A 464 8.39 -14.50 -10.24
C ALA A 464 7.68 -13.55 -11.21
N THR A 465 7.44 -12.32 -10.77
CA THR A 465 6.69 -11.30 -11.51
C THR A 465 7.50 -10.01 -11.68
N ALA A 466 7.11 -9.16 -12.62
CA ALA A 466 7.75 -7.87 -12.88
C ALA A 466 7.72 -6.88 -11.68
N THR A 467 6.92 -7.15 -10.66
CA THR A 467 6.89 -6.32 -9.44
C THR A 467 8.14 -6.51 -8.56
N GLU A 468 8.91 -7.58 -8.79
CA GLU A 468 10.13 -7.91 -8.05
C GLU A 468 11.33 -7.79 -9.00
N MET A 469 12.02 -6.65 -8.95
CA MET A 469 13.16 -6.39 -9.81
C MET A 469 14.24 -7.48 -9.65
N GLY A 470 14.69 -8.06 -10.78
CA GLY A 470 15.73 -9.09 -10.82
C GLY A 470 15.31 -10.49 -10.36
N ALA A 471 14.03 -10.71 -10.03
CA ALA A 471 13.53 -12.03 -9.65
C ALA A 471 13.17 -12.88 -10.88
N THR A 472 13.63 -14.13 -10.91
CA THR A 472 13.36 -15.10 -11.99
C THR A 472 12.93 -16.47 -11.45
N GLY A 473 12.34 -17.30 -12.30
CA GLY A 473 11.98 -18.69 -11.99
C GLY A 473 10.76 -18.83 -11.08
N VAL A 474 10.57 -20.05 -10.55
CA VAL A 474 9.50 -20.39 -9.61
C VAL A 474 10.04 -20.27 -8.19
N LYS A 475 9.28 -19.61 -7.32
CA LYS A 475 9.64 -19.37 -5.91
C LYS A 475 8.54 -19.84 -4.98
N ARG A 476 8.92 -20.26 -3.78
CA ARG A 476 7.96 -20.44 -2.69
C ARG A 476 7.36 -19.08 -2.32
N GLN A 477 6.03 -19.07 -2.26
CA GLN A 477 5.23 -17.88 -1.92
C GLN A 477 4.18 -18.24 -0.86
N PRO A 478 4.61 -18.64 0.36
CA PRO A 478 3.69 -19.08 1.41
C PRO A 478 2.55 -18.07 1.57
N TRP A 479 1.31 -18.57 1.45
CA TRP A 479 0.06 -17.80 1.50
C TRP A 479 0.01 -16.62 0.53
N ALA A 480 0.87 -16.57 -0.50
CA ALA A 480 1.09 -15.40 -1.36
C ALA A 480 1.43 -14.10 -0.58
N ASN A 481 1.84 -14.22 0.69
CA ASN A 481 2.12 -13.13 1.62
C ASN A 481 3.60 -13.04 2.02
N ALA A 482 4.44 -13.98 1.59
CA ALA A 482 5.84 -14.10 2.00
C ALA A 482 6.67 -12.79 2.02
N PRO A 483 6.55 -11.88 1.03
CA PRO A 483 7.32 -10.63 1.03
C PRO A 483 6.93 -9.65 2.15
N PHE A 484 5.82 -9.91 2.85
CA PHE A 484 5.24 -9.04 3.86
C PHE A 484 5.24 -9.66 5.25
N VAL A 485 5.70 -10.92 5.38
CA VAL A 485 5.80 -11.65 6.66
C VAL A 485 7.18 -11.36 7.27
N ALA A 486 7.19 -10.51 8.30
CA ALA A 486 8.39 -10.23 9.07
C ALA A 486 8.66 -11.26 10.18
N PRO A 487 7.64 -11.78 10.91
CA PRO A 487 7.84 -12.81 11.92
C PRO A 487 8.55 -14.06 11.39
N PRO A 488 9.25 -14.82 12.23
CA PRO A 488 9.74 -16.14 11.87
C PRO A 488 8.61 -17.01 11.29
N LEU A 489 8.87 -17.69 10.17
CA LEU A 489 7.84 -18.48 9.47
C LEU A 489 7.13 -19.51 10.35
N PRO A 490 7.79 -20.20 11.31
CA PRO A 490 7.08 -21.10 12.23
C PRO A 490 6.06 -20.38 13.12
N GLU A 491 6.36 -19.18 13.60
CA GLU A 491 5.43 -18.37 14.40
C GLU A 491 4.22 -17.94 13.56
N TYR A 492 4.47 -17.50 12.34
CA TYR A 492 3.40 -17.13 11.41
C TYR A 492 2.53 -18.32 11.00
N LEU A 493 3.15 -19.49 10.74
CA LEU A 493 2.44 -20.72 10.45
C LEU A 493 1.53 -21.13 11.62
N GLN A 494 2.03 -21.04 12.86
CA GLN A 494 1.22 -21.33 14.04
C GLN A 494 0.03 -20.37 14.17
N ALA A 495 0.22 -19.08 13.85
CA ALA A 495 -0.88 -18.10 13.86
C ALA A 495 -1.95 -18.45 12.81
N GLN A 496 -1.54 -18.91 11.63
CA GLN A 496 -2.44 -19.37 10.57
C GLN A 496 -3.27 -20.59 11.03
N PHE A 497 -2.71 -21.53 11.79
CA PHE A 497 -3.47 -22.64 12.37
C PHE A 497 -4.36 -22.22 13.55
N ASN A 498 -3.91 -21.28 14.36
CA ASN A 498 -4.67 -20.84 15.53
C ASN A 498 -5.91 -20.00 15.15
N PHE A 499 -5.85 -19.27 14.03
CA PHE A 499 -6.90 -18.38 13.60
C PHE A 499 -8.18 -19.14 13.18
N PRO A 500 -8.14 -20.16 12.31
CA PRO A 500 -9.30 -20.97 11.96
C PRO A 500 -9.93 -21.72 13.14
N ALA A 501 -9.13 -22.10 14.14
CA ALA A 501 -9.64 -22.79 15.32
C ALA A 501 -10.66 -21.93 16.11
N GLY A 502 -10.60 -20.62 15.97
CA GLY A 502 -11.58 -19.66 16.52
C GLY A 502 -12.87 -19.55 15.70
N ASP A 503 -12.84 -19.91 14.42
CA ASP A 503 -13.99 -19.84 13.52
C ASP A 503 -14.75 -21.18 13.49
N ARG A 504 -15.82 -21.29 14.23
CA ARG A 504 -16.66 -22.49 14.31
C ARG A 504 -17.78 -22.53 13.26
N LYS A 505 -17.93 -21.50 12.41
CA LYS A 505 -19.09 -21.33 11.54
C LYS A 505 -18.75 -21.13 10.07
N SER A 506 -17.48 -20.95 9.69
CA SER A 506 -17.08 -20.92 8.29
C SER A 506 -16.77 -22.30 7.77
N VAL A 507 -17.15 -22.55 6.53
CA VAL A 507 -16.87 -23.81 5.81
C VAL A 507 -15.77 -23.51 4.79
N VAL A 508 -14.76 -24.34 4.75
CA VAL A 508 -13.66 -24.27 3.77
C VAL A 508 -14.11 -24.84 2.44
#